data_a8f951906795d10a14c4647eafc76412
#
_entry.id   a8f951906795d10a14c4647eafc76412
#
_cell.length_a   1.000
_cell.length_b   1.000
_cell.length_c   1.000
_cell.angle_alpha   90.00
_cell.angle_beta   90.00
_cell.angle_gamma   90.00
#
_symmetry.space_group_name_H-M   'P 1'
#
loop_
_entity.id
_entity.type
_entity.pdbx_description
1 polymer ?
#
loop_
_entity_poly.entity_id
_entity_poly.type
_entity_poly.pdbx_seq_one_letter_code
_entity_poly.pdbx_strand_id
1 'polypeptide(L)'
;MYYFCSTIQSKVVMNYTIEIKNKSKILIGSVGELLPQHLPNKRVVVISDTNIDRHYHSLIAEYDHILIGLGETSKTLHTIDMIYRRLIELEADRSTFILGIGGGIVTDITGFVASTYMRGVEFGFISTTLLGQVDASVGGKNGVNMDGYKNMIGVFSQPRFVICDVSMLHTLSRREFRTGLAEIIKAGIIADKELFEKVELCDFDTLANNKELLNDIVYRAIKVKADIVECDERETGERRKLNLGHTMAHAIEKCSSKMNHGEAVAVGLSLIAKAATTRGVISSQDCERIEQLLRRAGFTLEPPCEFRELLKAIKKDKKSESDKIHIVFPTSIGNCIVEPMPLEEFKGLMKN
;
A
#
# COMPACT_ATOMS: atom_id res chain seq x y z
N MET A 1 37.93 -26.23 35.31
CA MET A 1 37.53 -26.52 33.93
C MET A 1 36.01 -26.36 33.84
N TYR A 2 35.55 -25.10 33.60
CA TYR A 2 34.14 -24.78 33.56
C TYR A 2 33.75 -24.64 32.09
N TYR A 3 32.91 -25.55 31.56
CA TYR A 3 32.29 -25.45 30.25
C TYR A 3 31.16 -24.45 30.34
N PHE A 4 31.34 -23.29 29.74
CA PHE A 4 30.21 -22.39 29.40
C PHE A 4 29.46 -22.99 28.23
N CYS A 5 28.31 -23.60 28.52
CA CYS A 5 27.34 -23.98 27.49
C CYS A 5 26.56 -22.70 27.11
N SER A 6 26.97 -22.02 26.04
CA SER A 6 26.20 -20.95 25.46
C SER A 6 25.03 -21.57 24.71
N THR A 7 23.87 -21.60 25.36
CA THR A 7 22.60 -21.92 24.73
C THR A 7 22.30 -20.76 23.77
N ILE A 8 22.56 -20.95 22.48
CA ILE A 8 22.02 -20.12 21.43
C ILE A 8 20.51 -20.37 21.42
N GLN A 9 19.75 -19.51 22.11
CA GLN A 9 18.32 -19.42 21.92
C GLN A 9 18.12 -18.97 20.47
N SER A 10 17.77 -19.90 19.60
CA SER A 10 17.22 -19.59 18.28
C SER A 10 15.97 -18.74 18.51
N LYS A 11 16.08 -17.41 18.29
CA LYS A 11 14.90 -16.54 18.25
C LYS A 11 13.98 -17.11 17.18
N VAL A 12 12.85 -17.66 17.60
CA VAL A 12 11.78 -18.08 16.68
C VAL A 12 11.35 -16.82 15.95
N VAL A 13 11.73 -16.70 14.70
CA VAL A 13 11.22 -15.63 13.82
C VAL A 13 9.75 -15.98 13.58
N MET A 14 8.84 -15.19 14.14
CA MET A 14 7.41 -15.40 13.88
C MET A 14 7.12 -15.08 12.40
N ASN A 15 6.81 -16.10 11.63
CA ASN A 15 6.30 -15.95 10.28
C ASN A 15 4.77 -15.95 10.35
N TYR A 16 4.14 -14.95 9.73
CA TYR A 16 2.68 -14.89 9.62
C TYR A 16 2.25 -15.21 8.19
N THR A 17 1.09 -15.85 8.06
CA THR A 17 0.47 -16.11 6.75
C THR A 17 -0.98 -15.65 6.79
N ILE A 18 -1.38 -14.89 5.78
CA ILE A 18 -2.76 -14.46 5.54
C ILE A 18 -3.15 -14.97 4.16
N GLU A 19 -4.31 -15.63 4.05
CA GLU A 19 -4.84 -16.09 2.77
C GLU A 19 -6.00 -15.20 2.32
N ILE A 20 -6.06 -14.86 1.04
CA ILE A 20 -7.15 -14.10 0.43
C ILE A 20 -7.84 -15.00 -0.59
N LYS A 21 -9.11 -15.35 -0.36
CA LYS A 21 -9.99 -16.14 -1.26
C LYS A 21 -9.37 -17.44 -1.79
N ASN A 22 -8.46 -18.05 -1.05
CA ASN A 22 -7.67 -19.22 -1.49
C ASN A 22 -6.90 -18.98 -2.82
N LYS A 23 -6.67 -17.72 -3.19
CA LYS A 23 -5.99 -17.34 -4.44
C LYS A 23 -4.61 -16.75 -4.21
N SER A 24 -4.42 -16.05 -3.10
CA SER A 24 -3.18 -15.34 -2.78
C SER A 24 -2.78 -15.60 -1.33
N LYS A 25 -1.48 -15.81 -1.10
CA LYS A 25 -0.89 -15.93 0.23
C LYS A 25 -0.02 -14.72 0.52
N ILE A 26 -0.32 -14.01 1.60
CA ILE A 26 0.54 -12.93 2.08
C ILE A 26 1.39 -13.51 3.20
N LEU A 27 2.70 -13.46 3.02
CA LEU A 27 3.70 -14.09 3.87
C LEU A 27 4.56 -12.99 4.50
N ILE A 28 4.56 -12.92 5.82
CA ILE A 28 5.34 -11.91 6.56
C ILE A 28 6.48 -12.64 7.27
N GLY A 29 7.71 -12.34 6.87
CA GLY A 29 8.91 -12.99 7.36
C GLY A 29 10.09 -12.84 6.41
N SER A 30 11.17 -13.60 6.65
CA SER A 30 12.40 -13.49 5.87
C SER A 30 12.23 -13.97 4.42
N VAL A 31 12.63 -13.13 3.46
CA VAL A 31 12.65 -13.51 2.02
C VAL A 31 13.50 -14.76 1.80
N GLY A 32 14.67 -14.85 2.45
CA GLY A 32 15.57 -16.01 2.28
C GLY A 32 14.96 -17.34 2.71
N GLU A 33 14.04 -17.32 3.67
CA GLU A 33 13.33 -18.52 4.15
C GLU A 33 12.07 -18.79 3.33
N LEU A 34 11.31 -17.75 3.00
CA LEU A 34 9.97 -17.88 2.41
C LEU A 34 10.02 -18.09 0.88
N LEU A 35 10.93 -17.42 0.17
CA LEU A 35 10.98 -17.48 -1.29
C LEU A 35 11.22 -18.90 -1.82
N PRO A 36 12.20 -19.68 -1.31
CA PRO A 36 12.43 -21.05 -1.79
C PRO A 36 11.24 -22.00 -1.57
N GLN A 37 10.39 -21.71 -0.56
CA GLN A 37 9.24 -22.56 -0.23
C GLN A 37 8.01 -22.26 -1.10
N HIS A 38 7.93 -21.05 -1.70
CA HIS A 38 6.73 -20.58 -2.39
C HIS A 38 6.95 -20.32 -3.89
N LEU A 39 8.21 -20.16 -4.30
CA LEU A 39 8.55 -20.01 -5.71
C LEU A 39 8.30 -21.33 -6.45
N PRO A 40 7.49 -21.34 -7.52
CA PRO A 40 7.22 -22.58 -8.25
C PRO A 40 8.48 -23.07 -8.98
N ASN A 41 8.60 -24.38 -9.16
CA ASN A 41 9.66 -24.99 -9.97
C ASN A 41 9.39 -24.74 -11.47
N LYS A 42 9.54 -23.49 -11.91
CA LYS A 42 9.32 -22.98 -13.27
C LYS A 42 10.43 -22.00 -13.63
N ARG A 43 10.54 -21.65 -14.91
CA ARG A 43 11.34 -20.50 -15.30
C ARG A 43 10.79 -19.23 -14.65
N VAL A 44 11.66 -18.44 -14.04
CA VAL A 44 11.31 -17.17 -13.39
C VAL A 44 11.94 -16.04 -14.17
N VAL A 45 11.15 -14.99 -14.43
CA VAL A 45 11.64 -13.69 -14.90
C VAL A 45 11.29 -12.65 -13.84
N VAL A 46 12.29 -11.90 -13.40
CA VAL A 46 12.12 -10.86 -12.39
C VAL A 46 11.84 -9.51 -13.06
N ILE A 47 10.84 -8.78 -12.57
CA ILE A 47 10.66 -7.34 -12.85
C ILE A 47 11.03 -6.58 -11.59
N SER A 48 11.94 -5.61 -11.73
CA SER A 48 12.47 -4.86 -10.60
C SER A 48 12.85 -3.43 -11.01
N ASP A 49 13.40 -2.66 -10.10
CA ASP A 49 13.92 -1.32 -10.36
C ASP A 49 15.40 -1.18 -9.99
N THR A 50 16.00 -0.07 -10.40
CA THR A 50 17.44 0.18 -10.18
C THR A 50 17.82 0.38 -8.71
N ASN A 51 16.87 0.70 -7.79
CA ASN A 51 17.17 0.72 -6.36
C ASN A 51 17.33 -0.69 -5.81
N ILE A 52 16.49 -1.62 -6.25
CA ILE A 52 16.62 -3.03 -5.86
C ILE A 52 17.91 -3.62 -6.41
N ASP A 53 18.24 -3.34 -7.66
CA ASP A 53 19.54 -3.74 -8.24
C ASP A 53 20.71 -3.23 -7.42
N ARG A 54 20.67 -1.99 -6.95
CA ARG A 54 21.71 -1.39 -6.12
C ARG A 54 21.83 -2.02 -4.74
N HIS A 55 20.70 -2.26 -4.06
CA HIS A 55 20.69 -2.64 -2.64
C HIS A 55 20.56 -4.15 -2.40
N TYR A 56 19.99 -4.86 -3.37
CA TYR A 56 19.63 -6.29 -3.26
C TYR A 56 19.97 -7.07 -4.54
N HIS A 57 21.07 -6.72 -5.21
CA HIS A 57 21.50 -7.36 -6.47
C HIS A 57 21.53 -8.88 -6.39
N SER A 58 22.02 -9.46 -5.29
CA SER A 58 22.04 -10.91 -5.08
C SER A 58 20.67 -11.59 -5.15
N LEU A 59 19.58 -10.84 -4.91
CA LEU A 59 18.22 -11.39 -4.96
C LEU A 59 17.69 -11.53 -6.40
N ILE A 60 18.25 -10.78 -7.34
CA ILE A 60 17.80 -10.76 -8.74
C ILE A 60 18.81 -11.37 -9.71
N ALA A 61 20.09 -11.42 -9.35
CA ALA A 61 21.19 -11.80 -10.25
C ALA A 61 21.10 -13.25 -10.78
N GLU A 62 20.43 -14.14 -10.06
CA GLU A 62 20.27 -15.54 -10.47
C GLU A 62 19.15 -15.75 -11.51
N TYR A 63 18.36 -14.69 -11.80
CA TYR A 63 17.21 -14.76 -12.70
C TYR A 63 17.42 -13.87 -13.93
N ASP A 64 16.79 -14.25 -15.04
CA ASP A 64 16.53 -13.28 -16.09
C ASP A 64 15.75 -12.12 -15.48
N HIS A 65 16.22 -10.88 -15.64
CA HIS A 65 15.56 -9.73 -15.01
C HIS A 65 15.39 -8.53 -15.93
N ILE A 66 14.36 -7.76 -15.67
CA ILE A 66 13.99 -6.54 -16.40
C ILE A 66 13.92 -5.40 -15.39
N LEU A 67 14.79 -4.40 -15.55
CA LEU A 67 14.80 -3.22 -14.70
C LEU A 67 13.97 -2.11 -15.31
N ILE A 68 13.05 -1.56 -14.51
CA ILE A 68 12.27 -0.37 -14.87
C ILE A 68 12.86 0.90 -14.24
N GLY A 69 12.42 2.06 -14.73
CA GLY A 69 12.77 3.35 -14.15
C GLY A 69 12.20 3.56 -12.75
N LEU A 70 12.71 4.55 -12.05
CA LEU A 70 12.27 4.91 -10.70
C LEU A 70 11.11 5.91 -10.73
N GLY A 71 10.28 5.85 -9.68
CA GLY A 71 9.23 6.81 -9.40
C GLY A 71 7.99 6.65 -10.27
N GLU A 72 6.97 7.44 -9.95
CA GLU A 72 5.63 7.37 -10.54
C GLU A 72 5.61 7.62 -12.06
N THR A 73 6.60 8.32 -12.58
CA THR A 73 6.77 8.59 -14.02
C THR A 73 7.08 7.35 -14.85
N SER A 74 7.55 6.28 -14.22
CA SER A 74 7.80 4.98 -14.88
C SER A 74 6.54 4.11 -14.98
N LYS A 75 5.46 4.46 -14.28
CA LYS A 75 4.22 3.68 -14.25
C LYS A 75 3.31 3.97 -15.46
N THR A 76 3.76 3.62 -16.65
CA THR A 76 3.13 3.98 -17.94
C THR A 76 2.94 2.79 -18.88
N LEU A 77 2.07 2.94 -19.89
CA LEU A 77 1.92 1.95 -20.97
C LEU A 77 3.21 1.80 -21.78
N HIS A 78 4.04 2.83 -21.89
CA HIS A 78 5.32 2.73 -22.57
C HIS A 78 6.27 1.76 -21.84
N THR A 79 6.31 1.82 -20.51
CA THR A 79 7.07 0.86 -19.70
C THR A 79 6.54 -0.56 -19.88
N ILE A 80 5.22 -0.73 -19.99
CA ILE A 80 4.62 -2.03 -20.24
C ILE A 80 5.03 -2.59 -21.62
N ASP A 81 5.00 -1.75 -22.68
CA ASP A 81 5.46 -2.16 -24.01
C ASP A 81 6.93 -2.60 -24.00
N MET A 82 7.81 -1.84 -23.32
CA MET A 82 9.22 -2.22 -23.16
C MET A 82 9.39 -3.58 -22.47
N ILE A 83 8.62 -3.83 -21.40
CA ILE A 83 8.67 -5.11 -20.67
C ILE A 83 8.20 -6.26 -21.56
N TYR A 84 7.12 -6.08 -22.34
CA TYR A 84 6.66 -7.14 -23.25
C TYR A 84 7.71 -7.48 -24.32
N ARG A 85 8.35 -6.48 -24.93
CA ARG A 85 9.43 -6.74 -25.90
C ARG A 85 10.56 -7.53 -25.26
N ARG A 86 10.94 -7.16 -24.02
CA ARG A 86 11.99 -7.87 -23.30
C ARG A 86 11.61 -9.30 -22.93
N LEU A 87 10.34 -9.54 -22.55
CA LEU A 87 9.84 -10.89 -22.29
C LEU A 87 9.87 -11.77 -23.58
N ILE A 88 9.55 -11.18 -24.74
CA ILE A 88 9.63 -11.87 -26.04
C ILE A 88 11.10 -12.19 -26.39
N GLU A 89 12.02 -11.24 -26.21
CA GLU A 89 13.46 -11.46 -26.44
C GLU A 89 14.03 -12.55 -25.52
N LEU A 90 13.53 -12.64 -24.30
CA LEU A 90 13.87 -13.69 -23.33
C LEU A 90 13.15 -15.02 -23.63
N GLU A 91 12.35 -15.11 -24.69
CA GLU A 91 11.57 -16.30 -25.01
C GLU A 91 10.69 -16.79 -23.83
N ALA A 92 10.16 -15.84 -23.04
CA ALA A 92 9.26 -16.18 -21.95
C ALA A 92 7.94 -16.73 -22.50
N ASP A 93 7.55 -17.91 -22.04
CA ASP A 93 6.35 -18.61 -22.49
C ASP A 93 5.22 -18.59 -21.43
N ARG A 94 4.13 -19.31 -21.70
CA ARG A 94 2.96 -19.39 -20.78
C ARG A 94 3.27 -20.09 -19.45
N SER A 95 4.35 -20.87 -19.39
CA SER A 95 4.77 -21.55 -18.15
C SER A 95 5.66 -20.67 -17.28
N THR A 96 6.17 -19.57 -17.82
CA THR A 96 7.04 -18.62 -17.11
C THR A 96 6.30 -18.00 -15.93
N PHE A 97 6.98 -17.92 -14.78
CA PHE A 97 6.51 -17.21 -13.60
C PHE A 97 7.14 -15.81 -13.56
N ILE A 98 6.34 -14.77 -13.37
CA ILE A 98 6.85 -13.39 -13.24
C ILE A 98 6.91 -13.01 -11.76
N LEU A 99 8.09 -12.63 -11.27
CA LEU A 99 8.33 -12.22 -9.90
C LEU A 99 8.62 -10.72 -9.85
N GLY A 100 7.73 -9.94 -9.24
CA GLY A 100 7.95 -8.51 -8.98
C GLY A 100 8.71 -8.31 -7.68
N ILE A 101 9.87 -7.66 -7.72
CA ILE A 101 10.66 -7.33 -6.53
C ILE A 101 10.83 -5.82 -6.46
N GLY A 102 10.10 -5.16 -5.54
CA GLY A 102 10.15 -3.71 -5.43
C GLY A 102 9.02 -3.12 -4.60
N GLY A 103 8.84 -1.82 -4.70
CA GLY A 103 7.73 -1.08 -4.10
C GLY A 103 6.44 -1.20 -4.91
N GLY A 104 5.41 -0.43 -4.51
CA GLY A 104 4.07 -0.45 -5.12
C GLY A 104 4.06 -0.24 -6.63
N ILE A 105 4.96 0.58 -7.17
CA ILE A 105 5.07 0.81 -8.62
C ILE A 105 5.49 -0.48 -9.34
N VAL A 106 6.50 -1.17 -8.82
CA VAL A 106 6.97 -2.43 -9.38
C VAL A 106 5.91 -3.51 -9.30
N THR A 107 5.22 -3.63 -8.16
CA THR A 107 4.16 -4.64 -7.98
C THR A 107 2.98 -4.39 -8.91
N ASP A 108 2.52 -3.13 -9.05
CA ASP A 108 1.43 -2.77 -9.95
C ASP A 108 1.76 -3.05 -11.42
N ILE A 109 2.96 -2.66 -11.88
CA ILE A 109 3.45 -2.94 -13.24
C ILE A 109 3.57 -4.45 -13.46
N THR A 110 4.18 -5.18 -12.53
CA THR A 110 4.36 -6.63 -12.63
C THR A 110 3.03 -7.36 -12.73
N GLY A 111 2.08 -7.02 -11.84
CA GLY A 111 0.77 -7.64 -11.85
C GLY A 111 -0.03 -7.34 -13.11
N PHE A 112 0.08 -6.12 -13.66
CA PHE A 112 -0.55 -5.76 -14.94
C PHE A 112 0.09 -6.51 -16.12
N VAL A 113 1.42 -6.53 -16.21
CA VAL A 113 2.16 -7.27 -17.24
C VAL A 113 1.80 -8.75 -17.20
N ALA A 114 1.91 -9.39 -16.03
CA ALA A 114 1.63 -10.81 -15.90
C ALA A 114 0.20 -11.18 -16.25
N SER A 115 -0.76 -10.32 -15.92
CA SER A 115 -2.17 -10.56 -16.21
C SER A 115 -2.54 -10.42 -17.69
N THR A 116 -1.73 -9.75 -18.48
CA THR A 116 -2.01 -9.44 -19.89
C THR A 116 -1.06 -10.13 -20.86
N TYR A 117 0.19 -10.38 -20.48
CA TYR A 117 1.15 -11.13 -21.29
C TYR A 117 0.63 -12.54 -21.56
N MET A 118 0.59 -12.96 -22.84
CA MET A 118 0.06 -14.25 -23.30
C MET A 118 -1.35 -14.60 -22.77
N ARG A 119 -2.18 -13.60 -22.45
CA ARG A 119 -3.51 -13.69 -21.82
C ARG A 119 -3.49 -14.13 -20.36
N GLY A 120 -2.37 -13.94 -19.70
CA GLY A 120 -2.15 -14.20 -18.27
C GLY A 120 -1.12 -15.30 -18.02
N VAL A 121 -0.13 -14.96 -17.19
CA VAL A 121 0.87 -15.88 -16.62
C VAL A 121 0.85 -15.76 -15.11
N GLU A 122 1.34 -16.77 -14.40
CA GLU A 122 1.40 -16.72 -12.93
C GLU A 122 2.46 -15.73 -12.45
N PHE A 123 2.20 -15.09 -11.31
CA PHE A 123 3.10 -14.10 -10.75
C PHE A 123 3.04 -14.07 -9.21
N GLY A 124 4.07 -13.48 -8.62
CA GLY A 124 4.18 -13.21 -7.19
C GLY A 124 4.97 -11.94 -6.93
N PHE A 125 4.99 -11.50 -5.67
CA PHE A 125 5.66 -10.28 -5.26
C PHE A 125 6.60 -10.49 -4.07
N ILE A 126 7.71 -9.76 -4.07
CA ILE A 126 8.49 -9.42 -2.88
C ILE A 126 8.36 -7.91 -2.72
N SER A 127 7.59 -7.49 -1.73
CA SER A 127 7.31 -6.08 -1.48
C SER A 127 8.37 -5.46 -0.58
N THR A 128 9.07 -4.45 -1.07
CA THR A 128 10.28 -3.89 -0.45
C THR A 128 10.08 -2.52 0.19
N THR A 129 8.89 -1.94 0.08
CA THR A 129 8.53 -0.68 0.74
C THR A 129 7.41 -0.90 1.75
N LEU A 130 7.36 -0.08 2.81
CA LEU A 130 6.32 -0.23 3.82
C LEU A 130 4.91 -0.02 3.22
N LEU A 131 4.74 0.99 2.35
CA LEU A 131 3.50 1.20 1.58
C LEU A 131 3.15 -0.02 0.72
N GLY A 132 4.14 -0.60 0.04
CA GLY A 132 3.95 -1.81 -0.75
C GLY A 132 3.46 -2.98 0.11
N GLN A 133 4.10 -3.21 1.27
CA GLN A 133 3.75 -4.31 2.17
C GLN A 133 2.34 -4.20 2.74
N VAL A 134 1.97 -3.02 3.27
CA VAL A 134 0.70 -2.86 3.98
C VAL A 134 -0.47 -2.47 3.08
N ASP A 135 -0.20 -2.03 1.85
CA ASP A 135 -1.25 -1.55 0.95
C ASP A 135 -1.07 -2.04 -0.50
N ALA A 136 -0.14 -1.50 -1.27
CA ALA A 136 -0.15 -1.59 -2.72
C ALA A 136 -0.08 -3.04 -3.28
N SER A 137 0.70 -3.95 -2.68
CA SER A 137 0.83 -5.33 -3.15
C SER A 137 -0.34 -6.24 -2.76
N VAL A 138 -1.28 -5.78 -1.92
CA VAL A 138 -2.36 -6.58 -1.35
C VAL A 138 -3.69 -6.21 -1.99
N GLY A 139 -4.46 -7.20 -2.44
CA GLY A 139 -5.83 -7.02 -2.92
C GLY A 139 -6.01 -6.96 -4.43
N GLY A 140 -4.95 -7.29 -5.20
CA GLY A 140 -5.04 -7.61 -6.62
C GLY A 140 -5.35 -6.45 -7.56
N LYS A 141 -5.32 -5.19 -7.10
CA LYS A 141 -5.40 -4.04 -8.00
C LYS A 141 -4.03 -3.82 -8.63
N ASN A 142 -3.91 -3.96 -9.94
CA ASN A 142 -2.68 -3.73 -10.68
C ASN A 142 -2.97 -2.80 -11.85
N GLY A 143 -2.07 -1.88 -12.17
CA GLY A 143 -2.35 -0.94 -13.24
C GLY A 143 -1.27 0.10 -13.45
N VAL A 144 -1.53 0.95 -14.45
CA VAL A 144 -0.65 2.02 -14.89
C VAL A 144 -1.40 3.33 -15.08
N ASN A 145 -0.65 4.39 -15.16
CA ASN A 145 -1.14 5.74 -15.37
C ASN A 145 -1.34 6.03 -16.87
N MET A 146 -2.26 6.92 -17.18
CA MET A 146 -2.49 7.41 -18.53
C MET A 146 -2.90 8.89 -18.49
N ASP A 147 -2.25 9.73 -19.29
CA ASP A 147 -2.57 11.14 -19.49
C ASP A 147 -2.73 11.95 -18.18
N GLY A 148 -1.85 11.68 -17.21
CA GLY A 148 -1.87 12.34 -15.89
C GLY A 148 -2.92 11.78 -14.92
N TYR A 149 -3.71 10.77 -15.30
CA TYR A 149 -4.62 10.06 -14.43
C TYR A 149 -3.93 8.82 -13.85
N LYS A 150 -3.87 8.73 -12.51
CA LYS A 150 -3.30 7.58 -11.81
C LYS A 150 -4.19 6.35 -11.93
N ASN A 151 -3.58 5.17 -12.15
CA ASN A 151 -4.21 3.85 -12.14
C ASN A 151 -5.44 3.74 -13.06
N MET A 152 -5.49 4.52 -14.16
CA MET A 152 -6.63 4.57 -15.07
C MET A 152 -6.79 3.26 -15.85
N ILE A 153 -5.69 2.60 -16.18
CA ILE A 153 -5.69 1.33 -16.90
C ILE A 153 -5.21 0.25 -15.96
N GLY A 154 -6.04 -0.75 -15.71
CA GLY A 154 -5.70 -1.78 -14.73
C GLY A 154 -6.56 -3.02 -14.79
N VAL A 155 -6.19 -3.99 -13.99
CA VAL A 155 -6.85 -5.28 -13.84
C VAL A 155 -7.00 -5.64 -12.36
N PHE A 156 -7.99 -6.49 -12.08
CA PHE A 156 -8.08 -7.19 -10.79
C PHE A 156 -7.49 -8.59 -10.97
N SER A 157 -6.29 -8.83 -10.47
CA SER A 157 -5.60 -10.10 -10.55
C SER A 157 -4.75 -10.32 -9.30
N GLN A 158 -4.96 -11.45 -8.63
CA GLN A 158 -4.26 -11.77 -7.38
C GLN A 158 -2.91 -12.44 -7.69
N PRO A 159 -1.80 -12.03 -7.03
CA PRO A 159 -0.54 -12.78 -7.08
C PRO A 159 -0.69 -14.13 -6.38
N ARG A 160 0.11 -15.12 -6.76
CA ARG A 160 0.18 -16.40 -6.06
C ARG A 160 0.61 -16.21 -4.60
N PHE A 161 1.58 -15.33 -4.40
CA PHE A 161 2.05 -14.92 -3.08
C PHE A 161 2.56 -13.48 -3.08
N VAL A 162 2.58 -12.89 -1.88
CA VAL A 162 3.29 -11.64 -1.57
C VAL A 162 4.18 -11.92 -0.37
N ILE A 163 5.48 -11.70 -0.50
CA ILE A 163 6.41 -11.76 0.64
C ILE A 163 6.67 -10.34 1.14
N CYS A 164 6.46 -10.14 2.44
CA CYS A 164 6.68 -8.91 3.17
C CYS A 164 7.78 -9.15 4.20
N ASP A 165 9.01 -8.76 3.89
CA ASP A 165 10.14 -8.83 4.82
C ASP A 165 10.44 -7.42 5.34
N VAL A 166 10.17 -7.17 6.62
CA VAL A 166 10.41 -5.85 7.22
C VAL A 166 11.90 -5.48 7.28
N SER A 167 12.81 -6.45 7.15
CA SER A 167 14.24 -6.16 7.08
C SER A 167 14.65 -5.42 5.80
N MET A 168 13.86 -5.53 4.72
CA MET A 168 14.09 -4.80 3.49
C MET A 168 13.77 -3.29 3.61
N LEU A 169 13.07 -2.90 4.67
CA LEU A 169 12.70 -1.50 4.91
C LEU A 169 13.88 -0.64 5.40
N HIS A 170 15.01 -1.24 5.80
CA HIS A 170 16.20 -0.51 6.25
C HIS A 170 16.85 0.38 5.17
N THR A 171 16.62 0.09 3.90
CA THR A 171 17.15 0.89 2.78
C THR A 171 16.24 2.04 2.39
N LEU A 172 15.04 2.14 2.97
CA LEU A 172 14.12 3.23 2.70
C LEU A 172 14.58 4.54 3.35
N SER A 173 14.35 5.64 2.65
CA SER A 173 14.40 6.95 3.28
C SER A 173 13.33 7.07 4.36
N ARG A 174 13.56 7.91 5.39
CA ARG A 174 12.54 8.21 6.41
C ARG A 174 11.23 8.68 5.81
N ARG A 175 11.26 9.43 4.70
CA ARG A 175 10.09 9.93 4.01
C ARG A 175 9.27 8.80 3.38
N GLU A 176 9.94 7.85 2.71
CA GLU A 176 9.28 6.67 2.13
C GLU A 176 8.74 5.72 3.19
N PHE A 177 9.45 5.53 4.29
CA PHE A 177 8.95 4.75 5.43
C PHE A 177 7.66 5.36 6.00
N ARG A 178 7.62 6.69 6.21
CA ARG A 178 6.42 7.40 6.67
C ARG A 178 5.23 7.22 5.73
N THR A 179 5.45 7.13 4.41
CA THR A 179 4.37 6.89 3.45
C THR A 179 3.54 5.66 3.82
N GLY A 180 4.19 4.56 4.21
CA GLY A 180 3.48 3.37 4.70
C GLY A 180 2.84 3.54 6.08
N LEU A 181 3.42 4.36 6.97
CA LEU A 181 2.83 4.63 8.29
C LEU A 181 1.45 5.30 8.18
N ALA A 182 1.21 6.16 7.20
CA ALA A 182 -0.10 6.76 6.97
C ALA A 182 -1.18 5.69 6.73
N GLU A 183 -0.84 4.65 5.94
CA GLU A 183 -1.74 3.54 5.64
C GLU A 183 -1.95 2.62 6.85
N ILE A 184 -0.93 2.41 7.67
CA ILE A 184 -1.04 1.67 8.93
C ILE A 184 -1.98 2.40 9.89
N ILE A 185 -1.81 3.70 10.07
CA ILE A 185 -2.69 4.53 10.91
C ILE A 185 -4.12 4.49 10.37
N LYS A 186 -4.30 4.60 9.04
CA LYS A 186 -5.60 4.45 8.38
C LYS A 186 -6.24 3.11 8.68
N ALA A 187 -5.51 2.01 8.59
CA ALA A 187 -6.02 0.67 8.90
C ALA A 187 -6.49 0.57 10.36
N GLY A 188 -5.74 1.14 11.30
CA GLY A 188 -6.14 1.24 12.70
C GLY A 188 -7.44 2.01 12.90
N ILE A 189 -7.62 3.14 12.21
CA ILE A 189 -8.85 3.94 12.26
C ILE A 189 -10.03 3.18 11.68
N ILE A 190 -9.83 2.45 10.56
CA ILE A 190 -10.90 1.75 9.85
C ILE A 190 -11.48 0.59 10.67
N ALA A 191 -10.61 -0.28 11.24
CA ALA A 191 -11.08 -1.57 11.72
C ALA A 191 -10.23 -2.23 12.83
N ASP A 192 -9.11 -1.65 13.27
CA ASP A 192 -8.26 -2.25 14.31
C ASP A 192 -7.79 -1.22 15.34
N LYS A 193 -8.63 -1.00 16.36
CA LYS A 193 -8.31 -0.09 17.46
C LYS A 193 -7.01 -0.48 18.18
N GLU A 194 -6.72 -1.77 18.35
CA GLU A 194 -5.51 -2.23 19.01
C GLU A 194 -4.26 -1.90 18.20
N LEU A 195 -4.33 -2.00 16.85
CA LEU A 195 -3.29 -1.53 15.95
C LEU A 195 -3.04 -0.02 16.15
N PHE A 196 -4.12 0.78 16.18
CA PHE A 196 -4.00 2.22 16.39
C PHE A 196 -3.31 2.54 17.72
N GLU A 197 -3.76 1.94 18.82
CA GLU A 197 -3.21 2.13 20.16
C GLU A 197 -1.74 1.67 20.25
N LYS A 198 -1.40 0.58 19.56
CA LYS A 198 -0.02 0.08 19.48
C LYS A 198 0.90 1.06 18.75
N VAL A 199 0.45 1.63 17.62
CA VAL A 199 1.18 2.64 16.85
C VAL A 199 1.27 3.96 17.64
N GLU A 200 0.22 4.31 18.39
CA GLU A 200 0.19 5.48 19.27
C GLU A 200 1.26 5.41 20.39
N LEU A 201 1.69 4.22 20.79
CA LEU A 201 2.75 4.02 21.78
C LEU A 201 4.16 3.93 21.17
N CYS A 202 4.28 3.88 19.82
CA CYS A 202 5.57 3.73 19.16
C CYS A 202 6.45 4.99 19.29
N ASP A 203 7.74 4.74 19.43
CA ASP A 203 8.78 5.69 19.08
C ASP A 203 9.15 5.55 17.61
N PHE A 204 8.75 6.52 16.78
CA PHE A 204 8.94 6.48 15.33
C PHE A 204 10.40 6.62 14.87
N ASP A 205 11.30 7.09 15.73
CA ASP A 205 12.73 7.16 15.42
C ASP A 205 13.40 5.78 15.49
N THR A 206 12.87 4.89 16.32
CA THR A 206 13.43 3.56 16.55
C THR A 206 12.59 2.42 15.98
N LEU A 207 11.36 2.68 15.56
CA LEU A 207 10.40 1.67 15.07
C LEU A 207 11.00 0.80 13.96
N ALA A 208 11.70 1.40 12.98
CA ALA A 208 12.32 0.66 11.86
C ALA A 208 13.36 -0.38 12.34
N ASN A 209 13.94 -0.21 13.52
CA ASN A 209 14.92 -1.11 14.10
C ASN A 209 14.29 -2.18 15.01
N ASN A 210 13.03 -2.04 15.37
CA ASN A 210 12.30 -3.02 16.18
C ASN A 210 11.55 -4.00 15.27
N LYS A 211 12.28 -5.01 14.79
CA LYS A 211 11.77 -5.98 13.82
C LYS A 211 10.52 -6.72 14.31
N GLU A 212 10.47 -7.10 15.58
CA GLU A 212 9.34 -7.84 16.17
C GLU A 212 8.07 -6.99 16.20
N LEU A 213 8.16 -5.77 16.74
CA LEU A 213 7.05 -4.83 16.77
C LEU A 213 6.58 -4.45 15.36
N LEU A 214 7.51 -4.23 14.43
CA LEU A 214 7.20 -3.85 13.06
C LEU A 214 6.51 -4.99 12.30
N ASN A 215 6.94 -6.24 12.50
CA ASN A 215 6.25 -7.41 11.93
C ASN A 215 4.80 -7.51 12.42
N ASP A 216 4.55 -7.31 13.70
CA ASP A 216 3.20 -7.36 14.26
C ASP A 216 2.32 -6.22 13.73
N ILE A 217 2.85 -5.00 13.65
CA ILE A 217 2.15 -3.84 13.07
C ILE A 217 1.82 -4.08 11.59
N VAL A 218 2.78 -4.56 10.81
CA VAL A 218 2.60 -4.88 9.38
C VAL A 218 1.56 -5.99 9.21
N TYR A 219 1.65 -7.06 10.00
CA TYR A 219 0.65 -8.15 10.00
C TYR A 219 -0.77 -7.64 10.23
N ARG A 220 -0.98 -6.82 11.28
CA ARG A 220 -2.29 -6.27 11.61
C ARG A 220 -2.83 -5.37 10.51
N ALA A 221 -2.00 -4.49 9.96
CA ALA A 221 -2.41 -3.61 8.87
C ALA A 221 -2.82 -4.40 7.61
N ILE A 222 -2.04 -5.42 7.25
CA ILE A 222 -2.36 -6.32 6.14
C ILE A 222 -3.65 -7.10 6.44
N LYS A 223 -3.84 -7.57 7.66
CA LYS A 223 -5.03 -8.35 8.07
C LYS A 223 -6.31 -7.52 7.88
N VAL A 224 -6.32 -6.26 8.32
CA VAL A 224 -7.45 -5.34 8.08
C VAL A 224 -7.76 -5.24 6.60
N LYS A 225 -6.75 -5.02 5.77
CA LYS A 225 -6.95 -4.90 4.32
C LYS A 225 -7.42 -6.22 3.70
N ALA A 226 -6.80 -7.33 4.08
CA ALA A 226 -7.14 -8.66 3.56
C ALA A 226 -8.60 -9.02 3.85
N ASP A 227 -9.07 -8.80 5.09
CA ASP A 227 -10.44 -9.09 5.49
C ASP A 227 -11.46 -8.28 4.69
N ILE A 228 -11.17 -7.00 4.47
CA ILE A 228 -12.04 -6.13 3.66
C ILE A 228 -12.04 -6.58 2.18
N VAL A 229 -10.87 -6.93 1.63
CA VAL A 229 -10.76 -7.42 0.24
C VAL A 229 -11.43 -8.77 0.07
N GLU A 230 -11.38 -9.64 1.08
CA GLU A 230 -12.05 -10.94 1.04
C GLU A 230 -13.56 -10.79 0.94
N CYS A 231 -14.12 -9.81 1.66
CA CYS A 231 -15.55 -9.49 1.59
C CYS A 231 -15.94 -8.83 0.26
N ASP A 232 -15.09 -7.95 -0.30
CA ASP A 232 -15.42 -7.14 -1.48
C ASP A 232 -14.19 -6.91 -2.36
N GLU A 233 -13.89 -7.85 -3.24
CA GLU A 233 -12.71 -7.78 -4.12
C GLU A 233 -12.78 -6.59 -5.11
N ARG A 234 -13.98 -6.24 -5.58
CA ARG A 234 -14.17 -5.26 -6.67
C ARG A 234 -14.58 -3.86 -6.22
N GLU A 235 -14.60 -3.59 -4.92
CA GLU A 235 -14.91 -2.27 -4.35
C GLU A 235 -16.33 -1.76 -4.68
N THR A 236 -17.29 -2.65 -4.57
CA THR A 236 -18.70 -2.30 -4.76
C THR A 236 -19.37 -1.84 -3.47
N GLY A 237 -18.82 -2.18 -2.29
CA GLY A 237 -19.38 -1.91 -0.97
C GLY A 237 -18.32 -1.70 0.10
N GLU A 238 -18.04 -2.72 0.91
CA GLU A 238 -17.16 -2.69 2.09
C GLU A 238 -15.74 -2.21 1.79
N ARG A 239 -15.18 -2.56 0.64
CA ARG A 239 -13.83 -2.13 0.25
C ARG A 239 -13.69 -0.62 0.11
N ARG A 240 -14.79 0.11 -0.06
CA ARG A 240 -14.78 1.58 -0.06
C ARG A 240 -14.27 2.17 1.25
N LYS A 241 -14.34 1.43 2.38
CA LYS A 241 -13.77 1.84 3.67
C LYS A 241 -12.28 2.14 3.58
N LEU A 242 -11.54 1.41 2.72
CA LEU A 242 -10.12 1.64 2.46
C LEU A 242 -9.83 3.04 1.87
N ASN A 243 -10.85 3.73 1.37
CA ASN A 243 -10.74 5.10 0.86
C ASN A 243 -10.90 6.18 1.94
N LEU A 244 -10.83 5.82 3.24
CA LEU A 244 -10.80 6.81 4.32
C LEU A 244 -9.66 7.82 4.08
N GLY A 245 -9.99 9.11 4.04
CA GLY A 245 -9.04 10.20 3.72
C GLY A 245 -8.70 10.35 2.23
N HIS A 246 -8.90 9.33 1.40
CA HIS A 246 -8.42 9.30 0.00
C HIS A 246 -9.12 10.28 -0.93
N THR A 247 -10.37 10.64 -0.69
CA THR A 247 -11.05 11.68 -1.49
C THR A 247 -10.27 13.00 -1.47
N MET A 248 -9.74 13.38 -0.29
CA MET A 248 -8.90 14.56 -0.13
C MET A 248 -7.47 14.31 -0.61
N ALA A 249 -6.89 13.14 -0.29
CA ALA A 249 -5.54 12.78 -0.70
C ALA A 249 -5.35 12.85 -2.22
N HIS A 250 -6.25 12.25 -3.01
CA HIS A 250 -6.19 12.33 -4.47
C HIS A 250 -6.32 13.75 -5.02
N ALA A 251 -7.14 14.59 -4.36
CA ALA A 251 -7.24 15.98 -4.73
C ALA A 251 -5.93 16.74 -4.46
N ILE A 252 -5.28 16.46 -3.32
CA ILE A 252 -3.98 17.03 -2.94
C ILE A 252 -2.90 16.61 -3.94
N GLU A 253 -2.81 15.32 -4.27
CA GLU A 253 -1.85 14.80 -5.26
C GLU A 253 -2.00 15.42 -6.66
N LYS A 254 -3.24 15.83 -7.03
CA LYS A 254 -3.50 16.54 -8.30
C LYS A 254 -3.14 18.02 -8.24
N CYS A 255 -3.25 18.63 -7.08
CA CYS A 255 -2.98 20.06 -6.89
C CYS A 255 -1.50 20.35 -6.61
N SER A 256 -0.75 19.39 -6.08
CA SER A 256 0.63 19.60 -5.66
C SER A 256 1.48 18.35 -5.85
N SER A 257 2.62 18.51 -6.53
CA SER A 257 3.65 17.48 -6.63
C SER A 257 4.62 17.44 -5.43
N LYS A 258 4.43 18.33 -4.43
CA LYS A 258 5.34 18.45 -3.28
C LYS A 258 5.12 17.36 -2.24
N MET A 259 3.89 16.86 -2.12
CA MET A 259 3.51 15.80 -1.18
C MET A 259 3.53 14.44 -1.87
N ASN A 260 4.07 13.45 -1.18
CA ASN A 260 3.92 12.05 -1.60
C ASN A 260 2.54 11.51 -1.15
N HIS A 261 2.25 10.26 -1.55
CA HIS A 261 0.97 9.62 -1.26
C HIS A 261 0.62 9.60 0.23
N GLY A 262 1.53 9.12 1.09
CA GLY A 262 1.26 9.04 2.53
C GLY A 262 1.09 10.41 3.21
N GLU A 263 1.85 11.42 2.76
CA GLU A 263 1.67 12.80 3.22
C GLU A 263 0.28 13.33 2.85
N ALA A 264 -0.18 13.08 1.62
CA ALA A 264 -1.52 13.46 1.18
C ALA A 264 -2.63 12.69 1.94
N VAL A 265 -2.43 11.39 2.19
CA VAL A 265 -3.36 10.57 2.99
C VAL A 265 -3.44 11.09 4.42
N ALA A 266 -2.33 11.43 5.06
CA ALA A 266 -2.32 11.98 6.43
C ALA A 266 -3.13 13.28 6.54
N VAL A 267 -2.97 14.21 5.58
CA VAL A 267 -3.80 15.43 5.50
C VAL A 267 -5.27 15.05 5.31
N GLY A 268 -5.55 14.11 4.39
CA GLY A 268 -6.92 13.66 4.14
C GLY A 268 -7.59 13.03 5.37
N LEU A 269 -6.85 12.22 6.15
CA LEU A 269 -7.34 11.62 7.40
C LEU A 269 -7.69 12.70 8.44
N SER A 270 -6.83 13.71 8.64
CA SER A 270 -7.08 14.83 9.54
C SER A 270 -8.33 15.61 9.12
N LEU A 271 -8.45 15.98 7.85
CA LEU A 271 -9.58 16.74 7.33
C LEU A 271 -10.91 15.98 7.50
N ILE A 272 -10.93 14.68 7.20
CA ILE A 272 -12.14 13.85 7.34
C ILE A 272 -12.49 13.62 8.81
N ALA A 273 -11.52 13.46 9.71
CA ALA A 273 -11.78 13.34 11.14
C ALA A 273 -12.42 14.63 11.69
N LYS A 274 -11.95 15.81 11.30
CA LYS A 274 -12.56 17.11 11.66
C LYS A 274 -13.99 17.24 11.13
N ALA A 275 -14.20 16.89 9.85
CA ALA A 275 -15.54 16.90 9.26
C ALA A 275 -16.50 15.94 9.99
N ALA A 276 -16.02 14.75 10.38
CA ALA A 276 -16.78 13.80 11.17
C ALA A 276 -17.13 14.36 12.57
N THR A 277 -16.21 15.08 13.21
CA THR A 277 -16.46 15.76 14.50
C THR A 277 -17.50 16.85 14.36
N THR A 278 -17.39 17.72 13.33
CA THR A 278 -18.39 18.77 13.04
C THR A 278 -19.79 18.19 12.84
N ARG A 279 -19.89 16.98 12.26
CA ARG A 279 -21.16 16.24 12.11
C ARG A 279 -21.62 15.52 13.38
N GLY A 280 -20.82 15.48 14.43
CA GLY A 280 -21.11 14.69 15.63
C GLY A 280 -21.00 13.17 15.43
N VAL A 281 -20.31 12.71 14.39
CA VAL A 281 -20.15 11.29 14.05
C VAL A 281 -19.02 10.64 14.83
N ILE A 282 -17.94 11.38 15.11
CA ILE A 282 -16.82 10.95 15.95
C ILE A 282 -16.65 11.90 17.13
N SER A 283 -16.12 11.43 18.25
CA SER A 283 -15.81 12.26 19.41
C SER A 283 -14.64 13.22 19.13
N SER A 284 -14.67 14.41 19.74
CA SER A 284 -13.54 15.36 19.67
C SER A 284 -12.25 14.73 20.19
N GLN A 285 -12.34 13.86 21.21
CA GLN A 285 -11.20 13.14 21.79
C GLN A 285 -10.54 12.19 20.77
N ASP A 286 -11.33 11.40 20.05
CA ASP A 286 -10.77 10.49 19.02
C ASP A 286 -10.19 11.28 17.84
N CYS A 287 -10.82 12.40 17.45
CA CYS A 287 -10.27 13.28 16.41
C CYS A 287 -8.90 13.84 16.83
N GLU A 288 -8.78 14.34 18.06
CA GLU A 288 -7.51 14.85 18.59
C GLU A 288 -6.43 13.75 18.64
N ARG A 289 -6.76 12.52 19.07
CA ARG A 289 -5.83 11.39 19.07
C ARG A 289 -5.32 11.08 17.65
N ILE A 290 -6.22 11.07 16.67
CA ILE A 290 -5.83 10.85 15.26
C ILE A 290 -4.85 11.93 14.81
N GLU A 291 -5.14 13.22 15.04
CA GLU A 291 -4.25 14.30 14.63
C GLU A 291 -2.91 14.28 15.36
N GLN A 292 -2.91 14.02 16.68
CA GLN A 292 -1.69 13.93 17.47
C GLN A 292 -0.81 12.78 17.00
N LEU A 293 -1.41 11.61 16.70
CA LEU A 293 -0.66 10.47 16.18
C LEU A 293 -0.02 10.78 14.82
N LEU A 294 -0.78 11.38 13.89
CA LEU A 294 -0.26 11.78 12.58
C LEU A 294 0.90 12.80 12.71
N ARG A 295 0.77 13.81 13.60
CA ARG A 295 1.86 14.79 13.84
C ARG A 295 3.09 14.13 14.47
N ARG A 296 2.93 13.23 15.44
CA ARG A 296 4.02 12.48 16.05
C ARG A 296 4.72 11.56 15.04
N ALA A 297 3.98 10.98 14.10
CA ALA A 297 4.55 10.22 12.98
C ALA A 297 5.31 11.10 11.97
N GLY A 298 5.30 12.44 12.17
CA GLY A 298 6.07 13.41 11.40
C GLY A 298 5.37 13.93 10.16
N PHE A 299 4.03 13.89 10.13
CA PHE A 299 3.24 14.49 9.05
C PHE A 299 2.88 15.95 9.34
N THR A 300 2.94 16.76 8.29
CA THR A 300 2.30 18.08 8.24
C THR A 300 0.85 17.90 7.82
N LEU A 301 -0.09 18.49 8.56
CA LEU A 301 -1.52 18.25 8.32
C LEU A 301 -2.21 19.42 7.58
N GLU A 302 -1.45 20.44 7.21
CA GLU A 302 -1.92 21.59 6.45
C GLU A 302 -1.94 21.23 4.94
N PRO A 303 -3.07 21.46 4.24
CA PRO A 303 -3.15 21.27 2.80
C PRO A 303 -2.12 22.15 2.06
N PRO A 304 -1.50 21.65 0.99
CA PRO A 304 -0.47 22.39 0.25
C PRO A 304 -1.04 23.46 -0.70
N CYS A 305 -2.35 23.57 -0.80
CA CYS A 305 -3.08 24.46 -1.71
C CYS A 305 -4.41 24.89 -1.09
N GLU A 306 -5.01 25.93 -1.65
CA GLU A 306 -6.29 26.43 -1.18
C GLU A 306 -7.41 25.39 -1.31
N PHE A 307 -8.31 25.37 -0.35
CA PHE A 307 -9.43 24.43 -0.32
C PHE A 307 -10.29 24.47 -1.60
N ARG A 308 -10.43 25.66 -2.21
CA ARG A 308 -11.15 25.84 -3.47
C ARG A 308 -10.53 25.04 -4.62
N GLU A 309 -9.21 24.88 -4.64
CA GLU A 309 -8.50 24.10 -5.66
C GLU A 309 -8.70 22.61 -5.45
N LEU A 310 -8.67 22.14 -4.20
CA LEU A 310 -8.98 20.76 -3.83
C LEU A 310 -10.39 20.37 -4.29
N LEU A 311 -11.39 21.22 -4.07
CA LEU A 311 -12.76 20.98 -4.50
C LEU A 311 -12.90 20.89 -6.02
N LYS A 312 -12.14 21.68 -6.78
CA LYS A 312 -12.11 21.57 -8.25
C LYS A 312 -11.51 20.25 -8.70
N ALA A 313 -10.45 19.78 -8.02
CA ALA A 313 -9.81 18.50 -8.32
C ALA A 313 -10.75 17.32 -8.05
N ILE A 314 -11.49 17.32 -6.93
CA ILE A 314 -12.52 16.31 -6.61
C ILE A 314 -13.60 16.26 -7.69
N LYS A 315 -14.10 17.41 -8.15
CA LYS A 315 -15.14 17.48 -9.18
C LYS A 315 -14.68 16.89 -10.53
N LYS A 316 -13.41 17.07 -10.89
CA LYS A 316 -12.83 16.50 -12.12
C LYS A 316 -12.69 14.98 -12.07
N ASP A 317 -12.40 14.43 -10.87
CA ASP A 317 -12.17 13.00 -10.66
C ASP A 317 -13.47 12.18 -10.78
N LYS A 318 -14.59 12.78 -10.39
CA LYS A 318 -15.89 12.08 -10.23
C LYS A 318 -16.93 12.48 -11.27
N LYS A 319 -16.52 12.73 -12.52
CA LYS A 319 -17.43 13.00 -13.67
C LYS A 319 -18.23 11.76 -14.11
N SER A 320 -18.54 10.80 -13.24
CA SER A 320 -19.34 9.63 -13.58
C SER A 320 -20.67 9.58 -12.83
N GLU A 321 -21.74 9.45 -13.55
CA GLU A 321 -23.09 8.89 -13.30
C GLU A 321 -23.96 9.36 -12.12
N SER A 322 -23.46 10.04 -11.09
CA SER A 322 -24.31 10.59 -10.03
C SER A 322 -23.69 11.84 -9.39
N ASP A 323 -24.53 12.82 -9.00
CA ASP A 323 -24.11 14.01 -8.20
C ASP A 323 -23.62 13.67 -6.78
N LYS A 324 -23.53 12.37 -6.45
CA LYS A 324 -23.15 11.87 -5.15
C LYS A 324 -21.76 11.26 -5.16
N ILE A 325 -21.00 11.51 -4.10
CA ILE A 325 -19.71 10.91 -3.81
C ILE A 325 -19.82 10.02 -2.58
N HIS A 326 -19.08 8.91 -2.54
CA HIS A 326 -19.01 8.08 -1.34
C HIS A 326 -17.89 8.62 -0.44
N ILE A 327 -18.25 9.05 0.74
CA ILE A 327 -17.31 9.53 1.77
C ILE A 327 -17.24 8.50 2.88
N VAL A 328 -16.04 8.24 3.35
CA VAL A 328 -15.81 7.39 4.52
C VAL A 328 -15.59 8.28 5.72
N PHE A 329 -16.41 8.12 6.76
CA PHE A 329 -16.27 8.82 8.03
C PHE A 329 -15.88 7.86 9.14
N PRO A 330 -14.86 8.18 9.95
CA PRO A 330 -14.63 7.43 11.18
C PRO A 330 -15.74 7.73 12.17
N THR A 331 -16.27 6.68 12.83
CA THR A 331 -17.27 6.79 13.90
C THR A 331 -16.64 6.64 15.28
N SER A 332 -15.53 5.96 15.34
CA SER A 332 -14.60 5.85 16.47
C SER A 332 -13.27 5.31 15.93
N ILE A 333 -12.21 5.32 16.71
CA ILE A 333 -11.00 4.59 16.38
C ILE A 333 -11.35 3.09 16.32
N GLY A 334 -11.06 2.45 15.17
CA GLY A 334 -11.38 1.05 14.87
C GLY A 334 -12.74 0.83 14.19
N ASN A 335 -13.46 1.92 13.82
CA ASN A 335 -14.73 1.77 13.09
C ASN A 335 -15.01 2.95 12.17
N CYS A 336 -15.59 2.68 10.99
CA CYS A 336 -15.98 3.69 10.02
C CYS A 336 -17.22 3.29 9.24
N ILE A 337 -17.88 4.29 8.66
CA ILE A 337 -19.06 4.14 7.80
C ILE A 337 -18.78 4.75 6.42
N VAL A 338 -19.48 4.21 5.41
CA VAL A 338 -19.45 4.75 4.04
C VAL A 338 -20.80 5.39 3.74
N GLU A 339 -20.81 6.69 3.45
CA GLU A 339 -22.03 7.43 3.14
C GLU A 339 -21.99 8.02 1.73
N PRO A 340 -23.05 7.82 0.93
CA PRO A 340 -23.22 8.57 -0.31
C PRO A 340 -23.68 10.01 0.04
N MET A 341 -22.93 11.00 -0.41
CA MET A 341 -23.17 12.40 -0.09
C MET A 341 -23.15 13.27 -1.33
N PRO A 342 -24.05 14.25 -1.50
CA PRO A 342 -23.94 15.27 -2.54
C PRO A 342 -22.63 16.06 -2.40
N LEU A 343 -21.97 16.35 -3.53
CA LEU A 343 -20.71 17.09 -3.51
C LEU A 343 -20.82 18.46 -2.85
N GLU A 344 -21.96 19.16 -2.99
CA GLU A 344 -22.18 20.48 -2.38
C GLU A 344 -22.29 20.37 -0.84
N GLU A 345 -22.90 19.31 -0.32
CA GLU A 345 -22.95 19.03 1.12
C GLU A 345 -21.55 18.78 1.67
N PHE A 346 -20.76 17.93 0.99
CA PHE A 346 -19.36 17.69 1.35
C PHE A 346 -18.54 18.96 1.38
N LYS A 347 -18.72 19.84 0.39
CA LYS A 347 -18.06 21.16 0.36
C LYS A 347 -18.42 22.03 1.55
N GLY A 348 -19.69 21.98 2.01
CA GLY A 348 -20.14 22.70 3.20
C GLY A 348 -19.42 22.24 4.46
N LEU A 349 -19.30 20.93 4.64
CA LEU A 349 -18.61 20.32 5.79
C LEU A 349 -17.12 20.65 5.86
N MET A 350 -16.48 20.78 4.72
CA MET A 350 -15.03 21.00 4.65
C MET A 350 -14.63 22.48 4.74
N LYS A 351 -15.58 23.43 4.81
CA LYS A 351 -15.31 24.88 4.94
C LYS A 351 -15.25 25.34 6.38
N ASN A 352 -15.78 24.57 7.30
CA ASN A 352 -15.83 24.81 8.74
C ASN A 352 -14.68 24.09 9.45
#